data_41c9bb3fc2cd01b06940a970e5ed841d
#
_entry.id   41c9bb3fc2cd01b06940a970e5ed841d
#
_cell.length_a   1.000
_cell.length_b   1.000
_cell.length_c   1.000
_cell.angle_alpha   90.00
_cell.angle_beta   90.00
_cell.angle_gamma   90.00
#
_symmetry.space_group_name_H-M   'P 1'
#
loop_
_entity.id
_entity.type
_entity.pdbx_description
1 polymer ?
#
loop_
_entity_poly.entity_id
_entity_poly.type
_entity_poly.pdbx_seq_one_letter_code
_entity_poly.pdbx_strand_id
1 'polypeptide(L)'
;MVIYEQQLSRDPRWALREGSMHFERESAVHKALEAIARRLQELGIPYAIAGGIALFFHGYRRFTEEVAILVTAEGLREIHHHLAGLGYLPPFTGSQNLRDTASGVRIEFLVTGHYPGDGKPKPVAFPDPAAASVEIDGIQFLRLETLIELKLSSGTAPGQRRDLADVQELIRILSLPADFAERLDASVRDLYRELWSEIQSLPSEP
;
A
#
# COMPACT_ATOMS: atom_id res chain seq x y z
N MET A 1 19.56 4.65 -14.93
CA MET A 1 18.75 3.93 -13.93
C MET A 1 17.74 3.05 -14.66
N VAL A 2 17.69 1.77 -14.33
CA VAL A 2 16.67 0.85 -14.86
C VAL A 2 15.35 1.12 -14.13
N ILE A 3 14.23 1.15 -14.86
CA ILE A 3 12.90 1.31 -14.27
C ILE A 3 12.33 -0.09 -14.06
N TYR A 4 12.00 -0.44 -12.82
CA TYR A 4 11.57 -1.77 -12.40
C TYR A 4 10.39 -2.31 -13.21
N GLU A 5 9.33 -1.53 -13.38
CA GLU A 5 8.12 -1.91 -14.12
C GLU A 5 8.42 -2.14 -15.62
N GLN A 6 9.36 -1.37 -16.18
CA GLN A 6 9.80 -1.58 -17.57
C GLN A 6 10.60 -2.88 -17.72
N GLN A 7 11.39 -3.23 -16.71
CA GLN A 7 12.15 -4.49 -16.74
C GLN A 7 11.21 -5.70 -16.61
N LEU A 8 10.21 -5.63 -15.74
CA LEU A 8 9.15 -6.66 -15.64
C LEU A 8 8.48 -6.91 -17.00
N SER A 9 8.15 -5.83 -17.72
CA SER A 9 7.48 -5.93 -19.02
C SER A 9 8.39 -6.44 -20.15
N ARG A 10 9.71 -6.20 -20.08
CA ARG A 10 10.67 -6.52 -21.15
C ARG A 10 11.29 -7.91 -21.00
N ASP A 11 11.46 -8.41 -19.78
CA ASP A 11 12.11 -9.69 -19.50
C ASP A 11 11.18 -10.63 -18.71
N PRO A 12 10.40 -11.49 -19.39
CA PRO A 12 9.50 -12.42 -18.72
C PRO A 12 10.20 -13.40 -17.77
N ARG A 13 11.45 -13.79 -18.06
CA ARG A 13 12.20 -14.71 -17.17
C ARG A 13 12.59 -14.02 -15.87
N TRP A 14 13.01 -12.77 -15.99
CA TRP A 14 13.31 -11.95 -14.83
C TRP A 14 12.03 -11.67 -14.02
N ALA A 15 10.92 -11.35 -14.69
CA ALA A 15 9.62 -11.13 -14.05
C ALA A 15 9.13 -12.34 -13.25
N LEU A 16 9.27 -13.56 -13.82
CA LEU A 16 8.94 -14.80 -13.10
C LEU A 16 9.81 -15.00 -11.85
N ARG A 17 11.10 -14.69 -11.95
CA ARG A 17 12.01 -14.76 -10.79
C ARG A 17 11.62 -13.76 -9.71
N GLU A 18 11.39 -12.51 -10.10
CA GLU A 18 10.92 -11.46 -9.15
C GLU A 18 9.60 -11.85 -8.48
N GLY A 19 8.66 -12.45 -9.25
CA GLY A 19 7.42 -12.99 -8.69
C GLY A 19 7.66 -14.06 -7.63
N SER A 20 8.52 -15.04 -7.88
CA SER A 20 8.88 -16.06 -6.90
C SER A 20 9.53 -15.44 -5.67
N MET A 21 10.54 -14.59 -5.86
CA MET A 21 11.24 -13.88 -4.78
C MET A 21 10.31 -12.97 -3.97
N HIS A 22 9.24 -12.44 -4.61
CA HIS A 22 8.26 -11.61 -3.93
C HIS A 22 7.52 -12.41 -2.83
N PHE A 23 7.11 -13.64 -3.12
CA PHE A 23 6.45 -14.50 -2.14
C PHE A 23 7.39 -15.01 -1.03
N GLU A 24 8.71 -14.98 -1.28
CA GLU A 24 9.77 -15.29 -0.32
C GLU A 24 10.26 -14.07 0.46
N ARG A 25 9.71 -12.87 0.20
CA ARG A 25 10.13 -11.56 0.73
C ARG A 25 11.56 -11.16 0.34
N GLU A 26 12.06 -11.62 -0.81
CA GLU A 26 13.42 -11.36 -1.29
C GLU A 26 13.47 -10.53 -2.59
N SER A 27 12.30 -10.13 -3.12
CA SER A 27 12.23 -9.34 -4.34
C SER A 27 12.84 -7.94 -4.18
N ALA A 28 13.08 -7.27 -5.31
CA ALA A 28 13.54 -5.88 -5.32
C ALA A 28 12.60 -4.95 -4.56
N VAL A 29 11.28 -5.20 -4.58
CA VAL A 29 10.28 -4.41 -3.84
C VAL A 29 10.45 -4.57 -2.33
N HIS A 30 10.69 -5.79 -1.82
CA HIS A 30 10.92 -6.02 -0.39
C HIS A 30 12.23 -5.38 0.08
N LYS A 31 13.29 -5.48 -0.71
CA LYS A 31 14.58 -4.80 -0.42
C LYS A 31 14.43 -3.27 -0.40
N ALA A 32 13.68 -2.72 -1.33
CA ALA A 32 13.39 -1.29 -1.36
C ALA A 32 12.54 -0.86 -0.14
N LEU A 33 11.54 -1.68 0.25
CA LEU A 33 10.75 -1.48 1.47
C LEU A 33 11.65 -1.40 2.71
N GLU A 34 12.50 -2.41 2.93
CA GLU A 34 13.39 -2.46 4.10
C GLU A 34 14.36 -1.28 4.12
N ALA A 35 14.91 -0.92 2.95
CA ALA A 35 15.84 0.19 2.83
C ALA A 35 15.17 1.52 3.18
N ILE A 36 14.00 1.83 2.59
CA ILE A 36 13.32 3.10 2.86
C ILE A 36 12.78 3.15 4.29
N ALA A 37 12.20 2.07 4.82
CA ALA A 37 11.69 2.02 6.18
C ALA A 37 12.80 2.33 7.20
N ARG A 38 13.98 1.75 7.04
CA ARG A 38 15.16 2.03 7.87
C ARG A 38 15.56 3.51 7.81
N ARG A 39 15.57 4.10 6.60
CA ARG A 39 15.91 5.52 6.45
C ARG A 39 14.90 6.44 7.14
N LEU A 40 13.60 6.12 7.06
CA LEU A 40 12.56 6.89 7.73
C LEU A 40 12.68 6.78 9.26
N GLN A 41 12.99 5.59 9.78
CA GLN A 41 13.25 5.37 11.20
C GLN A 41 14.47 6.13 11.69
N GLU A 42 15.59 6.09 10.96
CA GLU A 42 16.82 6.84 11.27
C GLU A 42 16.58 8.35 11.33
N LEU A 43 15.70 8.87 10.47
CA LEU A 43 15.31 10.27 10.43
C LEU A 43 14.21 10.64 11.44
N GLY A 44 13.63 9.66 12.15
CA GLY A 44 12.53 9.89 13.07
C GLY A 44 11.24 10.36 12.39
N ILE A 45 11.07 10.07 11.09
CA ILE A 45 9.88 10.46 10.32
C ILE A 45 8.78 9.44 10.53
N PRO A 46 7.60 9.83 11.07
CA PRO A 46 6.46 8.95 11.18
C PRO A 46 5.95 8.49 9.80
N TYR A 47 5.73 7.19 9.64
CA TYR A 47 5.26 6.60 8.41
C TYR A 47 4.39 5.36 8.66
N ALA A 48 3.60 4.97 7.66
CA ALA A 48 2.95 3.67 7.62
C ALA A 48 2.95 3.11 6.20
N ILE A 49 3.42 1.87 6.04
CA ILE A 49 3.38 1.18 4.75
C ILE A 49 1.93 0.84 4.40
N ALA A 50 1.56 1.13 3.15
CA ALA A 50 0.22 0.99 2.61
C ALA A 50 0.20 0.11 1.36
N GLY A 51 -0.90 0.10 0.63
CA GLY A 51 -1.03 -0.52 -0.69
C GLY A 51 -0.82 -2.02 -0.71
N GLY A 52 -0.21 -2.51 -1.80
CA GLY A 52 -0.05 -3.94 -2.05
C GLY A 52 0.87 -4.66 -1.06
N ILE A 53 1.90 -3.98 -0.57
CA ILE A 53 2.80 -4.53 0.45
C ILE A 53 2.08 -4.68 1.80
N ALA A 54 1.25 -3.70 2.19
CA ALA A 54 0.47 -3.84 3.43
C ALA A 54 -0.52 -5.01 3.34
N LEU A 55 -1.18 -5.21 2.20
CA LEU A 55 -2.02 -6.40 1.96
C LEU A 55 -1.24 -7.70 2.17
N PHE A 56 -0.01 -7.77 1.62
CA PHE A 56 0.84 -8.95 1.74
C PHE A 56 1.14 -9.28 3.21
N PHE A 57 1.50 -8.29 4.01
CA PHE A 57 1.80 -8.46 5.43
C PHE A 57 0.56 -8.74 6.29
N HIS A 58 -0.64 -8.29 5.85
CA HIS A 58 -1.91 -8.68 6.46
C HIS A 58 -2.45 -10.05 6.00
N GLY A 59 -1.71 -10.79 5.15
CA GLY A 59 -2.04 -12.17 4.76
C GLY A 59 -2.53 -12.34 3.33
N TYR A 60 -2.92 -11.30 2.63
CA TYR A 60 -3.25 -11.37 1.21
C TYR A 60 -2.01 -11.18 0.34
N ARG A 61 -1.35 -12.30 0.06
CA ARG A 61 -0.10 -12.32 -0.72
C ARG A 61 -0.38 -12.17 -2.19
N ARG A 62 -0.23 -10.96 -2.70
CA ARG A 62 -0.26 -10.65 -4.14
C ARG A 62 0.97 -9.88 -4.55
N PHE A 63 1.34 -10.02 -5.84
CA PHE A 63 2.47 -9.27 -6.39
C PHE A 63 2.17 -7.77 -6.45
N THR A 64 3.17 -6.95 -6.14
CA THR A 64 3.14 -5.51 -6.31
C THR A 64 4.47 -5.00 -6.86
N GLU A 65 4.44 -3.86 -7.55
CA GLU A 65 5.58 -3.28 -8.28
C GLU A 65 6.15 -2.04 -7.59
N GLU A 66 5.55 -1.66 -6.44
CA GLU A 66 5.86 -0.43 -5.75
C GLU A 66 5.77 -0.57 -4.24
N VAL A 67 6.34 0.39 -3.53
CA VAL A 67 6.17 0.59 -2.10
C VAL A 67 5.35 1.86 -1.89
N ALA A 68 4.11 1.74 -1.38
CA ALA A 68 3.27 2.86 -1.01
C ALA A 68 3.44 3.18 0.48
N ILE A 69 3.66 4.45 0.81
CA ILE A 69 3.97 4.92 2.16
C ILE A 69 3.10 6.12 2.52
N LEU A 70 2.33 6.01 3.59
CA LEU A 70 1.61 7.12 4.19
C LEU A 70 2.55 7.93 5.06
N VAL A 71 2.57 9.25 4.84
CA VAL A 71 3.37 10.23 5.57
C VAL A 71 2.60 11.53 5.79
N THR A 72 3.07 12.38 6.69
CA THR A 72 2.57 13.76 6.79
C THR A 72 3.17 14.64 5.68
N ALA A 73 2.57 15.79 5.42
CA ALA A 73 3.12 16.77 4.46
C ALA A 73 4.51 17.28 4.90
N GLU A 74 4.75 17.40 6.21
CA GLU A 74 6.06 17.74 6.76
C GLU A 74 7.04 16.59 6.55
N GLY A 75 6.67 15.36 6.91
CA GLY A 75 7.48 14.18 6.67
C GLY A 75 7.89 14.02 5.21
N LEU A 76 6.98 14.29 4.26
CA LEU A 76 7.30 14.26 2.84
C LEU A 76 8.38 15.29 2.46
N ARG A 77 8.32 16.52 3.01
CA ARG A 77 9.39 17.53 2.77
C ARG A 77 10.74 17.07 3.30
N GLU A 78 10.75 16.52 4.52
CA GLU A 78 11.99 15.99 5.14
C GLU A 78 12.56 14.81 4.34
N ILE A 79 11.70 13.91 3.84
CA ILE A 79 12.10 12.79 2.97
C ILE A 79 12.81 13.32 1.72
N HIS A 80 12.22 14.28 1.02
CA HIS A 80 12.84 14.85 -0.16
C HIS A 80 14.15 15.59 0.17
N HIS A 81 14.19 16.33 1.27
CA HIS A 81 15.39 17.05 1.70
C HIS A 81 16.56 16.11 2.00
N HIS A 82 16.30 15.00 2.69
CA HIS A 82 17.35 14.09 3.16
C HIS A 82 17.68 12.95 2.20
N LEU A 83 16.74 12.53 1.34
CA LEU A 83 16.93 11.33 0.53
C LEU A 83 17.06 11.62 -0.97
N ALA A 84 16.51 12.72 -1.50
CA ALA A 84 16.64 13.03 -2.92
C ALA A 84 18.11 13.28 -3.30
N GLY A 85 18.62 12.51 -4.26
CA GLY A 85 20.04 12.53 -4.64
C GLY A 85 20.93 11.59 -3.83
N LEU A 86 20.43 11.03 -2.74
CA LEU A 86 21.16 10.12 -1.84
C LEU A 86 20.59 8.68 -1.90
N GLY A 87 20.54 8.10 -3.08
CA GLY A 87 19.99 6.76 -3.33
C GLY A 87 18.53 6.78 -3.81
N TYR A 88 17.88 7.95 -3.80
CA TYR A 88 16.51 8.13 -4.28
C TYR A 88 16.43 9.31 -5.24
N LEU A 89 15.68 9.18 -6.32
CA LEU A 89 15.45 10.26 -7.28
C LEU A 89 13.96 10.42 -7.58
N PRO A 90 13.46 11.66 -7.68
CA PRO A 90 12.13 11.90 -8.19
C PRO A 90 12.07 11.47 -9.67
N PRO A 91 11.00 10.79 -10.13
CA PRO A 91 10.87 10.35 -11.52
C PRO A 91 10.82 11.52 -12.51
N PHE A 92 10.38 12.69 -12.05
CA PHE A 92 10.41 13.97 -12.79
C PHE A 92 10.44 15.13 -11.80
N THR A 93 10.83 16.31 -12.28
CA THR A 93 10.88 17.52 -11.45
C THR A 93 9.53 17.87 -10.84
N GLY A 94 9.48 18.00 -9.51
CA GLY A 94 8.25 18.30 -8.76
C GLY A 94 7.41 17.07 -8.41
N SER A 95 7.86 15.85 -8.73
CA SER A 95 7.20 14.64 -8.29
C SER A 95 7.24 14.52 -6.76
N GLN A 96 6.10 14.17 -6.17
CA GLN A 96 6.03 13.78 -4.75
C GLN A 96 6.65 12.40 -4.51
N ASN A 97 6.67 11.55 -5.53
CA ASN A 97 7.19 10.19 -5.44
C ASN A 97 8.69 10.16 -5.67
N LEU A 98 9.33 9.15 -5.13
CA LEU A 98 10.73 8.84 -5.37
C LEU A 98 10.87 7.48 -6.05
N ARG A 99 12.06 7.23 -6.54
CA ARG A 99 12.48 5.92 -7.06
C ARG A 99 13.79 5.53 -6.41
N ASP A 100 13.86 4.33 -5.88
CA ASP A 100 15.11 3.75 -5.40
C ASP A 100 16.07 3.55 -6.58
N THR A 101 17.26 4.11 -6.49
CA THR A 101 18.23 4.10 -7.61
C THR A 101 18.89 2.73 -7.78
N ALA A 102 18.96 1.92 -6.73
CA ALA A 102 19.56 0.61 -6.75
C ALA A 102 18.68 -0.43 -7.45
N SER A 103 17.41 -0.46 -7.12
CA SER A 103 16.45 -1.43 -7.66
C SER A 103 15.58 -0.90 -8.80
N GLY A 104 15.46 0.43 -8.92
CA GLY A 104 14.51 1.07 -9.83
C GLY A 104 13.06 1.01 -9.36
N VAL A 105 12.78 0.51 -8.17
CA VAL A 105 11.42 0.41 -7.58
C VAL A 105 10.86 1.80 -7.26
N ARG A 106 9.59 2.02 -7.56
CA ARG A 106 8.88 3.24 -7.24
C ARG A 106 8.50 3.25 -5.75
N ILE A 107 8.75 4.39 -5.11
CA ILE A 107 8.27 4.71 -3.77
C ILE A 107 7.18 5.77 -3.93
N GLU A 108 5.94 5.39 -3.65
CA GLU A 108 4.79 6.27 -3.71
C GLU A 108 4.49 6.85 -2.34
N PHE A 109 4.26 8.16 -2.26
CA PHE A 109 3.89 8.81 -1.00
C PHE A 109 2.43 9.23 -1.02
N LEU A 110 1.70 8.73 -0.02
CA LEU A 110 0.34 9.12 0.32
C LEU A 110 0.43 10.15 1.45
N VAL A 111 -0.28 11.27 1.32
CA VAL A 111 -0.13 12.39 2.26
C VAL A 111 -1.37 12.52 3.14
N THR A 112 -1.17 12.59 4.45
CA THR A 112 -2.23 12.83 5.44
C THR A 112 -3.15 13.98 5.02
N GLY A 113 -4.46 13.78 5.13
CA GLY A 113 -5.48 14.75 4.76
C GLY A 113 -5.86 14.75 3.27
N HIS A 114 -5.09 14.09 2.39
CA HIS A 114 -5.50 13.84 1.03
C HIS A 114 -6.47 12.64 0.96
N TYR A 115 -7.03 12.39 -0.22
CA TYR A 115 -8.08 11.39 -0.41
C TYR A 115 -7.62 10.24 -1.30
N PRO A 116 -8.06 8.99 -1.01
CA PRO A 116 -7.72 7.84 -1.82
C PRO A 116 -8.43 7.83 -3.18
N GLY A 117 -7.87 7.07 -4.13
CA GLY A 117 -8.43 6.86 -5.45
C GLY A 117 -8.21 8.03 -6.40
N ASP A 118 -9.24 8.78 -6.71
CA ASP A 118 -9.20 9.92 -7.64
C ASP A 118 -8.76 11.25 -7.00
N GLY A 119 -8.40 11.23 -5.71
CA GLY A 119 -7.94 12.41 -4.96
C GLY A 119 -9.04 13.43 -4.63
N LYS A 120 -10.29 13.16 -5.00
CA LYS A 120 -11.41 14.07 -4.70
C LYS A 120 -11.87 13.89 -3.25
N PRO A 121 -12.41 14.95 -2.61
CA PRO A 121 -12.93 14.89 -1.25
C PRO A 121 -13.92 13.74 -1.05
N LYS A 122 -13.68 12.94 -0.01
CA LYS A 122 -14.46 11.79 0.41
C LYS A 122 -14.52 11.76 1.94
N PRO A 123 -15.48 11.03 2.55
CA PRO A 123 -15.54 10.90 4.01
C PRO A 123 -14.24 10.37 4.62
N VAL A 124 -13.59 9.38 3.97
CA VAL A 124 -12.33 8.79 4.43
C VAL A 124 -11.16 9.48 3.75
N ALA A 125 -10.34 10.17 4.53
CA ALA A 125 -9.06 10.75 4.11
C ALA A 125 -7.89 9.92 4.64
N PHE A 126 -6.69 10.14 4.08
CA PHE A 126 -5.47 9.52 4.64
C PHE A 126 -5.22 10.03 6.06
N PRO A 127 -5.17 9.16 7.07
CA PRO A 127 -5.00 9.53 8.47
C PRO A 127 -3.56 9.94 8.80
N ASP A 128 -3.31 10.31 10.05
CA ASP A 128 -1.96 10.46 10.59
C ASP A 128 -1.29 9.08 10.69
N PRO A 129 -0.09 8.89 10.12
CA PRO A 129 0.59 7.59 10.11
C PRO A 129 0.92 7.07 11.50
N ALA A 130 1.29 7.93 12.45
CA ALA A 130 1.61 7.50 13.82
C ALA A 130 0.38 6.94 14.55
N ALA A 131 -0.81 7.49 14.27
CA ALA A 131 -2.06 7.03 14.87
C ALA A 131 -2.64 5.79 14.16
N ALA A 132 -2.33 5.58 12.88
CA ALA A 132 -2.94 4.55 12.03
C ALA A 132 -2.05 3.32 11.79
N SER A 133 -0.84 3.28 12.35
CA SER A 133 0.09 2.18 12.11
C SER A 133 0.05 1.09 13.18
N VAL A 134 0.56 -0.06 12.79
CA VAL A 134 0.92 -1.21 13.63
C VAL A 134 2.30 -1.71 13.19
N GLU A 135 3.13 -2.09 14.15
CA GLU A 135 4.45 -2.64 13.87
C GLU A 135 4.35 -4.14 13.53
N ILE A 136 4.95 -4.52 12.39
CA ILE A 136 5.12 -5.92 11.98
C ILE A 136 6.58 -6.07 11.55
N ASP A 137 7.30 -6.99 12.15
CA ASP A 137 8.73 -7.28 11.86
C ASP A 137 9.62 -6.00 11.90
N GLY A 138 9.33 -5.07 12.83
CA GLY A 138 10.09 -3.81 12.99
C GLY A 138 9.75 -2.71 11.97
N ILE A 139 8.75 -2.91 11.11
CA ILE A 139 8.28 -1.93 10.11
C ILE A 139 6.86 -1.50 10.46
N GLN A 140 6.55 -0.21 10.28
CA GLN A 140 5.23 0.35 10.53
C GLN A 140 4.32 0.15 9.30
N PHE A 141 3.22 -0.59 9.47
CA PHE A 141 2.19 -0.82 8.45
C PHE A 141 0.89 -0.16 8.85
N LEU A 142 0.06 0.22 7.88
CA LEU A 142 -1.34 0.58 8.19
C LEU A 142 -2.03 -0.57 8.91
N ARG A 143 -2.81 -0.24 9.95
CA ARG A 143 -3.69 -1.21 10.59
C ARG A 143 -4.69 -1.76 9.58
N LEU A 144 -5.14 -2.99 9.80
CA LEU A 144 -6.05 -3.68 8.88
C LEU A 144 -7.33 -2.88 8.64
N GLU A 145 -7.92 -2.32 9.69
CA GLU A 145 -9.12 -1.50 9.61
C GLU A 145 -8.91 -0.31 8.68
N THR A 146 -7.85 0.45 8.92
CA THR A 146 -7.52 1.64 8.11
C THR A 146 -7.23 1.28 6.66
N LEU A 147 -6.51 0.16 6.41
CA LEU A 147 -6.24 -0.31 5.07
C LEU A 147 -7.53 -0.66 4.32
N ILE A 148 -8.48 -1.34 4.98
CA ILE A 148 -9.79 -1.67 4.43
C ILE A 148 -10.61 -0.40 4.15
N GLU A 149 -10.68 0.55 5.09
CA GLU A 149 -11.40 1.82 4.93
C GLU A 149 -10.92 2.61 3.71
N LEU A 150 -9.60 2.76 3.57
CA LEU A 150 -8.98 3.47 2.45
C LEU A 150 -9.27 2.78 1.12
N LYS A 151 -9.23 1.44 1.08
CA LYS A 151 -9.54 0.67 -0.12
C LYS A 151 -11.02 0.71 -0.50
N LEU A 152 -11.92 0.63 0.46
CA LEU A 152 -13.36 0.80 0.22
C LEU A 152 -13.64 2.21 -0.33
N SER A 153 -13.06 3.23 0.28
CA SER A 153 -13.20 4.60 -0.17
C SER A 153 -12.60 4.84 -1.57
N SER A 154 -11.41 4.27 -1.85
CA SER A 154 -10.77 4.32 -3.18
C SER A 154 -11.60 3.61 -4.23
N GLY A 155 -12.08 2.41 -3.93
CA GLY A 155 -12.77 1.52 -4.86
C GLY A 155 -14.09 2.06 -5.41
N THR A 156 -14.66 3.10 -4.78
CA THR A 156 -15.82 3.84 -5.31
C THR A 156 -15.48 4.74 -6.49
N ALA A 157 -14.18 5.07 -6.68
CA ALA A 157 -13.74 5.92 -7.77
C ALA A 157 -13.66 5.14 -9.10
N PRO A 158 -13.92 5.80 -10.25
CA PRO A 158 -13.78 5.18 -11.56
C PRO A 158 -12.36 4.61 -11.76
N GLY A 159 -12.29 3.35 -12.22
CA GLY A 159 -11.00 2.68 -12.49
C GLY A 159 -10.32 2.04 -11.27
N GLN A 160 -10.87 2.19 -10.05
CA GLN A 160 -10.27 1.69 -8.81
C GLN A 160 -10.96 0.42 -8.26
N ARG A 161 -11.73 -0.30 -9.08
CA ARG A 161 -12.45 -1.52 -8.66
C ARG A 161 -11.55 -2.63 -8.11
N ARG A 162 -10.26 -2.60 -8.44
CA ARG A 162 -9.27 -3.52 -7.87
C ARG A 162 -9.19 -3.40 -6.35
N ASP A 163 -9.38 -2.22 -5.80
CA ASP A 163 -9.36 -2.01 -4.36
C ASP A 163 -10.52 -2.71 -3.64
N LEU A 164 -11.71 -2.79 -4.27
CA LEU A 164 -12.82 -3.58 -3.73
C LEU A 164 -12.52 -5.08 -3.76
N ALA A 165 -11.91 -5.57 -4.84
CA ALA A 165 -11.47 -6.96 -4.93
C ALA A 165 -10.40 -7.29 -3.88
N ASP A 166 -9.47 -6.38 -3.59
CA ASP A 166 -8.49 -6.56 -2.52
C ASP A 166 -9.19 -6.71 -1.15
N VAL A 167 -10.27 -5.95 -0.89
CA VAL A 167 -11.06 -6.09 0.36
C VAL A 167 -11.80 -7.42 0.40
N GLN A 168 -12.40 -7.86 -0.71
CA GLN A 168 -13.05 -9.18 -0.80
C GLN A 168 -12.06 -10.30 -0.47
N GLU A 169 -10.84 -10.24 -1.00
CA GLU A 169 -9.79 -11.22 -0.71
C GLU A 169 -9.35 -11.18 0.77
N LEU A 170 -9.22 -10.00 1.38
CA LEU A 170 -8.94 -9.89 2.82
C LEU A 170 -10.06 -10.53 3.66
N ILE A 171 -11.34 -10.25 3.34
CA ILE A 171 -12.49 -10.85 4.03
C ILE A 171 -12.41 -12.39 3.96
N ARG A 172 -12.14 -12.93 2.77
CA ARG A 172 -12.07 -14.37 2.52
C ARG A 172 -10.90 -15.02 3.26
N ILE A 173 -9.69 -14.49 3.10
CA ILE A 173 -8.45 -15.09 3.61
C ILE A 173 -8.40 -15.02 5.14
N LEU A 174 -8.81 -13.89 5.72
CA LEU A 174 -8.81 -13.67 7.16
C LEU A 174 -10.10 -14.13 7.84
N SER A 175 -11.08 -14.63 7.08
CA SER A 175 -12.40 -15.02 7.58
C SER A 175 -13.04 -13.91 8.41
N LEU A 176 -12.96 -12.66 7.92
CA LEU A 176 -13.49 -11.51 8.66
C LEU A 176 -15.01 -11.60 8.75
N PRO A 177 -15.61 -11.40 9.92
CA PRO A 177 -17.05 -11.49 10.12
C PRO A 177 -17.79 -10.22 9.63
N ALA A 178 -19.11 -10.31 9.46
CA ALA A 178 -19.94 -9.18 9.02
C ALA A 178 -19.86 -7.97 9.98
N ASP A 179 -19.78 -8.25 11.28
CA ASP A 179 -19.69 -7.22 12.34
C ASP A 179 -18.32 -6.53 12.43
N PHE A 180 -17.29 -7.02 11.68
CA PHE A 180 -16.06 -6.27 11.49
C PHE A 180 -16.35 -4.85 10.94
N ALA A 181 -17.45 -4.68 10.22
CA ALA A 181 -17.93 -3.36 9.77
C ALA A 181 -18.03 -2.33 10.90
N GLU A 182 -18.35 -2.75 12.13
CA GLU A 182 -18.49 -1.83 13.27
C GLU A 182 -17.16 -1.17 13.68
N ARG A 183 -16.04 -1.76 13.31
CA ARG A 183 -14.69 -1.25 13.54
C ARG A 183 -14.23 -0.22 12.50
N LEU A 184 -15.00 -0.08 11.41
CA LEU A 184 -14.69 0.80 10.28
C LEU A 184 -15.41 2.14 10.41
N ASP A 185 -14.93 3.15 9.67
CA ASP A 185 -15.63 4.42 9.50
C ASP A 185 -17.07 4.19 8.99
N ALA A 186 -18.03 4.92 9.56
CA ALA A 186 -19.45 4.74 9.28
C ALA A 186 -19.80 4.84 7.78
N SER A 187 -19.07 5.68 7.04
CA SER A 187 -19.32 5.91 5.61
C SER A 187 -19.01 4.72 4.71
N VAL A 188 -18.23 3.72 5.17
CA VAL A 188 -17.83 2.56 4.38
C VAL A 188 -18.42 1.24 4.88
N ARG A 189 -19.16 1.25 6.00
CA ARG A 189 -19.72 0.05 6.64
C ARG A 189 -20.68 -0.73 5.74
N ASP A 190 -21.56 -0.01 5.06
CA ASP A 190 -22.57 -0.65 4.21
C ASP A 190 -21.93 -1.31 2.99
N LEU A 191 -20.93 -0.66 2.38
CA LEU A 191 -20.16 -1.26 1.29
C LEU A 191 -19.37 -2.50 1.76
N TYR A 192 -18.80 -2.47 2.97
CA TYR A 192 -18.15 -3.65 3.53
C TYR A 192 -19.15 -4.83 3.68
N ARG A 193 -20.35 -4.58 4.22
CA ARG A 193 -21.38 -5.62 4.40
C ARG A 193 -21.87 -6.17 3.07
N GLU A 194 -22.02 -5.31 2.05
CA GLU A 194 -22.35 -5.71 0.68
C GLU A 194 -21.30 -6.70 0.15
N LEU A 195 -20.02 -6.34 0.15
CA LEU A 195 -18.93 -7.22 -0.29
C LEU A 195 -18.85 -8.52 0.52
N TRP A 196 -19.07 -8.44 1.83
CA TRP A 196 -19.13 -9.64 2.68
C TRP A 196 -20.25 -10.57 2.26
N SER A 197 -21.45 -10.04 2.00
CA SER A 197 -22.63 -10.83 1.57
C SER A 197 -22.41 -11.47 0.20
N GLU A 198 -21.78 -10.77 -0.74
CA GLU A 198 -21.41 -11.31 -2.05
C GLU A 198 -20.50 -12.54 -1.91
N ILE A 199 -19.48 -12.48 -1.05
CA ILE A 199 -18.57 -13.60 -0.81
C ILE A 199 -19.32 -14.82 -0.25
N GLN A 200 -20.23 -14.61 0.71
CA GLN A 200 -21.02 -15.71 1.29
C GLN A 200 -21.98 -16.37 0.29
N SER A 201 -22.38 -15.65 -0.76
CA SER A 201 -23.27 -16.16 -1.81
C SER A 201 -22.55 -16.99 -2.89
N LEU A 202 -21.21 -16.90 -2.95
CA LEU A 202 -20.44 -17.71 -3.89
C LEU A 202 -20.42 -19.17 -3.45
N PRO A 203 -20.57 -20.13 -4.39
CA PRO A 203 -20.40 -21.55 -4.06
C PRO A 203 -19.01 -21.76 -3.43
N SER A 204 -18.99 -22.50 -2.32
CA SER A 204 -17.71 -22.95 -1.76
C SER A 204 -16.96 -23.75 -2.83
N GLU A 205 -15.77 -23.34 -3.21
CA GLU A 205 -14.93 -24.17 -4.08
C GLU A 205 -14.71 -25.53 -3.40
N PRO A 206 -14.83 -26.63 -4.15
CA PRO A 206 -14.70 -27.97 -3.60
C PRO A 206 -13.28 -28.30 -3.12
#